data_163e9c4935a4d42895818980cca61859
#
_entry.id   163e9c4935a4d42895818980cca61859
#
_cell.length_a   1.000
_cell.length_b   1.000
_cell.length_c   1.000
_cell.angle_alpha   90.00
_cell.angle_beta   90.00
_cell.angle_gamma   90.00
#
_symmetry.space_group_name_H-M   'P 1'
#
loop_
_entity.id
_entity.type
_entity.pdbx_description
1 polymer ?
#
loop_
_entity_poly.entity_id
_entity_poly.type
_entity_poly.pdbx_seq_one_letter_code
_entity_poly.pdbx_strand_id
1 'polypeptide(L)'
;ISFKLDINDKKKVLRILKKYKPKAIFNLAAETHVDRSIDGPKNFIQTNINGTFNLLESLRELQKKKIIPKLVHVSTDEVYGDIKKNYRSIENDSYEPSSPYSASKASADHLVKSYIRTYKLKAVISNCCNNYGPYQFPEKLIPKMISNIFNNKELPIYSKGTNSREWIHVED
;
A
#
# COMPACT_ATOMS: atom_id res chain seq x y z
N ILE A 1 -9.94 -12.40 15.80
CA ILE A 1 -8.99 -13.52 15.59
C ILE A 1 -7.83 -12.95 14.79
N SER A 2 -6.60 -13.12 15.27
CA SER A 2 -5.37 -12.66 14.60
C SER A 2 -4.52 -13.85 14.16
N PHE A 3 -3.86 -13.70 13.00
CA PHE A 3 -2.93 -14.70 12.46
C PHE A 3 -1.62 -14.01 12.07
N LYS A 4 -0.50 -14.52 12.55
CA LYS A 4 0.82 -14.10 12.06
C LYS A 4 1.16 -14.91 10.81
N LEU A 5 1.12 -14.26 9.64
CA LEU A 5 1.48 -14.89 8.37
C LEU A 5 2.09 -13.87 7.40
N ASP A 6 2.87 -14.35 6.47
CA ASP A 6 3.40 -13.56 5.35
C ASP A 6 2.44 -13.64 4.16
N ILE A 7 2.15 -12.50 3.53
CA ILE A 7 1.32 -12.44 2.32
C ILE A 7 1.95 -13.22 1.15
N ASN A 8 3.26 -13.46 1.20
CA ASN A 8 3.97 -14.31 0.24
C ASN A 8 3.67 -15.80 0.40
N ASP A 9 3.17 -16.25 1.55
CA ASP A 9 2.75 -17.64 1.75
C ASP A 9 1.33 -17.87 1.21
N LYS A 10 1.23 -17.95 -0.12
CA LYS A 10 -0.06 -18.16 -0.82
C LYS A 10 -0.88 -19.31 -0.22
N LYS A 11 -0.21 -20.42 0.19
CA LYS A 11 -0.92 -21.59 0.73
C LYS A 11 -1.62 -21.27 2.04
N LYS A 12 -0.94 -20.55 2.95
CA LYS A 12 -1.54 -20.14 4.23
C LYS A 12 -2.63 -19.09 4.03
N VAL A 13 -2.38 -18.07 3.19
CA VAL A 13 -3.38 -17.05 2.84
C VAL A 13 -4.66 -17.73 2.32
N LEU A 14 -4.53 -18.57 1.31
CA LEU A 14 -5.67 -19.27 0.72
C LEU A 14 -6.42 -20.16 1.73
N ARG A 15 -5.69 -20.87 2.61
CA ARG A 15 -6.29 -21.69 3.66
C ARG A 15 -7.16 -20.87 4.62
N ILE A 16 -6.67 -19.70 5.05
CA ILE A 16 -7.41 -18.79 5.93
C ILE A 16 -8.66 -18.26 5.22
N LEU A 17 -8.51 -17.78 3.99
CA LEU A 17 -9.62 -17.25 3.21
C LEU A 17 -10.70 -18.31 2.96
N LYS A 18 -10.33 -19.56 2.69
CA LYS A 18 -11.28 -20.70 2.55
C LYS A 18 -12.01 -21.00 3.85
N LYS A 19 -11.30 -20.93 4.98
CA LYS A 19 -11.89 -21.24 6.31
C LYS A 19 -12.89 -20.18 6.75
N TYR A 20 -12.51 -18.90 6.63
CA TYR A 20 -13.31 -17.79 7.20
C TYR A 20 -14.26 -17.13 6.21
N LYS A 21 -14.08 -17.34 4.91
CA LYS A 21 -14.94 -16.80 3.83
C LYS A 21 -15.33 -15.33 4.05
N PRO A 22 -14.35 -14.41 4.18
CA PRO A 22 -14.65 -13.02 4.48
C PRO A 22 -15.50 -12.39 3.38
N LYS A 23 -16.37 -11.43 3.74
CA LYS A 23 -17.16 -10.65 2.77
C LYS A 23 -16.31 -9.58 2.08
N ALA A 24 -15.31 -9.04 2.78
CA ALA A 24 -14.37 -8.05 2.28
C ALA A 24 -12.96 -8.32 2.81
N ILE A 25 -11.97 -7.89 2.05
CA ILE A 25 -10.54 -7.97 2.39
C ILE A 25 -9.95 -6.59 2.17
N PHE A 26 -9.30 -6.04 3.21
CA PHE A 26 -8.49 -4.83 3.11
C PHE A 26 -7.03 -5.25 3.03
N ASN A 27 -6.39 -5.03 1.89
CA ASN A 27 -4.97 -5.33 1.72
C ASN A 27 -4.13 -4.09 2.06
N LEU A 28 -3.64 -4.04 3.30
CA LEU A 28 -2.70 -3.05 3.78
C LEU A 28 -1.27 -3.61 3.91
N ALA A 29 -1.07 -4.88 3.58
CA ALA A 29 0.24 -5.52 3.67
C ALA A 29 1.19 -4.94 2.62
N ALA A 30 2.22 -4.21 3.06
CA ALA A 30 3.21 -3.60 2.19
C ALA A 30 4.50 -3.23 2.95
N GLU A 31 5.61 -3.21 2.23
CA GLU A 31 6.78 -2.42 2.59
C GLU A 31 6.53 -0.96 2.19
N THR A 32 6.78 0.02 3.10
CA THR A 32 6.29 1.40 2.93
C THR A 32 7.33 2.50 3.14
N HIS A 33 8.60 2.17 3.39
CA HIS A 33 9.63 3.15 3.68
C HIS A 33 10.43 3.49 2.42
N VAL A 34 10.26 4.70 1.88
CA VAL A 34 10.88 5.11 0.60
C VAL A 34 12.39 4.95 0.63
N ASP A 35 13.08 5.51 1.64
CA ASP A 35 14.56 5.44 1.71
C ASP A 35 15.06 4.00 1.72
N ARG A 36 14.41 3.12 2.50
CA ARG A 36 14.76 1.69 2.50
C ARG A 36 14.53 1.03 1.14
N SER A 37 13.60 1.55 0.33
CA SER A 37 13.38 1.02 -1.02
C SER A 37 14.52 1.37 -1.98
N ILE A 38 15.19 2.51 -1.73
CA ILE A 38 16.35 2.96 -2.51
C ILE A 38 17.57 2.08 -2.17
N ASP A 39 17.79 1.84 -0.88
CA ASP A 39 18.92 1.02 -0.42
C ASP A 39 18.76 -0.48 -0.73
N GLY A 40 17.53 -1.00 -0.68
CA GLY A 40 17.26 -2.42 -0.84
C GLY A 40 15.87 -2.73 -1.42
N PRO A 41 15.65 -2.59 -2.73
CA PRO A 41 14.33 -2.70 -3.36
C PRO A 41 13.74 -4.12 -3.35
N LYS A 42 14.54 -5.15 -3.12
CA LYS A 42 14.13 -6.56 -3.20
C LYS A 42 12.90 -6.89 -2.36
N ASN A 43 12.85 -6.42 -1.11
CA ASN A 43 11.74 -6.70 -0.20
C ASN A 43 10.44 -6.02 -0.68
N PHE A 44 10.55 -4.85 -1.30
CA PHE A 44 9.41 -4.13 -1.89
C PHE A 44 8.81 -4.89 -3.07
N ILE A 45 9.64 -5.42 -3.96
CA ILE A 45 9.19 -6.28 -5.06
C ILE A 45 8.51 -7.53 -4.50
N GLN A 46 9.16 -8.19 -3.52
CA GLN A 46 8.64 -9.42 -2.93
C GLN A 46 7.31 -9.20 -2.22
N THR A 47 7.19 -8.19 -1.38
CA THR A 47 5.98 -7.96 -0.58
C THR A 47 4.90 -7.27 -1.40
N ASN A 48 5.22 -6.16 -2.05
CA ASN A 48 4.20 -5.32 -2.68
C ASN A 48 3.68 -5.92 -3.99
N ILE A 49 4.56 -6.52 -4.80
CA ILE A 49 4.17 -7.10 -6.09
C ILE A 49 3.80 -8.58 -5.92
N ASN A 50 4.73 -9.43 -5.48
CA ASN A 50 4.48 -10.86 -5.40
C ASN A 50 3.44 -11.19 -4.32
N GLY A 51 3.45 -10.50 -3.18
CA GLY A 51 2.44 -10.65 -2.14
C GLY A 51 1.04 -10.30 -2.65
N THR A 52 0.91 -9.18 -3.37
CA THR A 52 -0.36 -8.81 -4.00
C THR A 52 -0.79 -9.81 -5.06
N PHE A 53 0.11 -10.28 -5.91
CA PHE A 53 -0.15 -11.35 -6.88
C PHE A 53 -0.67 -12.62 -6.21
N ASN A 54 -0.04 -13.06 -5.12
CA ASN A 54 -0.48 -14.24 -4.37
C ASN A 54 -1.88 -14.09 -3.78
N LEU A 55 -2.21 -12.89 -3.29
CA LEU A 55 -3.57 -12.59 -2.81
C LEU A 55 -4.57 -12.65 -3.96
N LEU A 56 -4.28 -12.01 -5.10
CA LEU A 56 -5.15 -12.01 -6.28
C LEU A 56 -5.39 -13.43 -6.82
N GLU A 57 -4.35 -14.26 -6.90
CA GLU A 57 -4.50 -15.67 -7.29
C GLU A 57 -5.33 -16.47 -6.27
N SER A 58 -5.19 -16.17 -4.98
CA SER A 58 -6.03 -16.78 -3.94
C SER A 58 -7.50 -16.41 -4.12
N LEU A 59 -7.79 -15.15 -4.44
CA LEU A 59 -9.15 -14.66 -4.73
C LEU A 59 -9.73 -15.31 -5.99
N ARG A 60 -8.93 -15.44 -7.05
CA ARG A 60 -9.32 -16.13 -8.28
C ARG A 60 -9.68 -17.60 -8.02
N GLU A 61 -8.92 -18.29 -7.17
CA GLU A 61 -9.26 -19.66 -6.77
C GLU A 61 -10.57 -19.75 -5.96
N LEU A 62 -10.82 -18.77 -5.08
CA LEU A 62 -12.07 -18.69 -4.31
C LEU A 62 -13.26 -18.43 -5.22
N GLN A 63 -13.11 -17.53 -6.21
CA GLN A 63 -14.14 -17.20 -7.17
C GLN A 63 -14.64 -18.44 -7.94
N LYS A 64 -13.73 -19.35 -8.33
CA LYS A 64 -14.10 -20.64 -8.94
C LYS A 64 -15.00 -21.50 -8.04
N LYS A 65 -14.95 -21.26 -6.71
CA LYS A 65 -15.77 -21.92 -5.70
C LYS A 65 -16.98 -21.09 -5.28
N LYS A 66 -17.34 -20.05 -6.06
CA LYS A 66 -18.44 -19.12 -5.77
C LYS A 66 -18.29 -18.34 -4.45
N ILE A 67 -17.06 -18.22 -3.94
CA ILE A 67 -16.71 -17.39 -2.80
C ILE A 67 -16.07 -16.12 -3.37
N ILE A 68 -16.76 -14.98 -3.30
CA ILE A 68 -16.39 -13.74 -3.99
C ILE A 68 -16.30 -12.60 -2.98
N PRO A 69 -15.19 -12.50 -2.20
CA PRO A 69 -14.96 -11.35 -1.35
C PRO A 69 -14.67 -10.10 -2.18
N LYS A 70 -15.03 -8.93 -1.65
CA LYS A 70 -14.58 -7.64 -2.21
C LYS A 70 -13.16 -7.35 -1.73
N LEU A 71 -12.25 -6.97 -2.62
CA LEU A 71 -10.91 -6.53 -2.27
C LEU A 71 -10.87 -5.00 -2.27
N VAL A 72 -10.38 -4.41 -1.18
CA VAL A 72 -9.91 -3.03 -1.12
C VAL A 72 -8.38 -3.09 -1.06
N HIS A 73 -7.73 -2.69 -2.15
CA HIS A 73 -6.27 -2.62 -2.22
C HIS A 73 -5.81 -1.22 -1.88
N VAL A 74 -5.14 -1.08 -0.74
CA VAL A 74 -4.63 0.22 -0.29
C VAL A 74 -3.31 0.51 -0.98
N SER A 75 -3.31 1.50 -1.87
CA SER A 75 -2.15 2.01 -2.59
C SER A 75 -1.71 3.37 -2.01
N THR A 76 -1.12 4.22 -2.82
CA THR A 76 -0.56 5.52 -2.44
C THR A 76 -0.70 6.50 -3.59
N ASP A 77 -0.78 7.80 -3.28
CA ASP A 77 -0.70 8.89 -4.24
C ASP A 77 0.69 9.00 -4.90
N GLU A 78 1.75 8.45 -4.28
CA GLU A 78 3.10 8.44 -4.83
C GLU A 78 3.24 7.67 -6.16
N VAL A 79 2.22 6.90 -6.56
CA VAL A 79 2.19 6.26 -7.88
C VAL A 79 2.07 7.26 -9.03
N TYR A 80 1.56 8.46 -8.76
CA TYR A 80 1.44 9.54 -9.74
C TYR A 80 2.73 10.34 -9.93
N GLY A 81 3.74 10.16 -9.05
CA GLY A 81 5.02 10.86 -9.11
C GLY A 81 4.95 12.33 -8.70
N ASP A 82 5.86 13.14 -9.26
CA ASP A 82 5.92 14.56 -8.98
C ASP A 82 4.84 15.30 -9.76
N ILE A 83 3.94 15.99 -9.04
CA ILE A 83 2.83 16.72 -9.63
C ILE A 83 3.16 18.21 -9.82
N LYS A 84 2.60 18.82 -10.87
CA LYS A 84 2.76 20.26 -11.13
C LYS A 84 2.14 21.08 -10.02
N LYS A 85 2.72 22.25 -9.76
CA LYS A 85 2.17 23.21 -8.79
C LYS A 85 0.70 23.52 -9.12
N ASN A 86 -0.13 23.52 -8.09
CA ASN A 86 -1.59 23.76 -8.19
C ASN A 86 -2.39 22.68 -8.95
N TYR A 87 -1.81 21.50 -9.19
CA TYR A 87 -2.52 20.36 -9.73
C TYR A 87 -2.77 19.30 -8.63
N ARG A 88 -3.86 18.57 -8.73
CA ARG A 88 -4.18 17.40 -7.90
C ARG A 88 -4.45 16.24 -8.82
N SER A 89 -3.76 15.14 -8.58
CA SER A 89 -3.94 13.92 -9.36
C SER A 89 -5.34 13.35 -9.18
N ILE A 90 -5.87 12.82 -10.26
CA ILE A 90 -7.14 12.10 -10.30
C ILE A 90 -6.89 10.65 -10.72
N GLU A 91 -7.89 9.78 -10.54
CA GLU A 91 -7.76 8.33 -10.74
C GLU A 91 -7.41 7.92 -12.18
N ASN A 92 -7.64 8.80 -13.16
CA ASN A 92 -7.35 8.56 -14.56
C ASN A 92 -5.98 9.08 -15.02
N ASP A 93 -5.23 9.73 -14.13
CA ASP A 93 -3.90 10.21 -14.46
C ASP A 93 -2.91 9.04 -14.67
N SER A 94 -1.92 9.28 -15.51
CA SER A 94 -0.84 8.32 -15.73
C SER A 94 0.00 8.15 -14.47
N TYR A 95 0.43 6.92 -14.22
CA TYR A 95 1.37 6.63 -13.14
C TYR A 95 2.79 6.95 -13.59
N GLU A 96 3.51 7.77 -12.81
CA GLU A 96 4.90 8.18 -13.03
C GLU A 96 5.73 8.03 -11.75
N PRO A 97 5.82 6.80 -11.18
CA PRO A 97 6.44 6.57 -9.88
C PRO A 97 7.92 6.94 -9.87
N SER A 98 8.35 7.70 -8.86
CA SER A 98 9.71 8.26 -8.75
C SER A 98 10.66 7.47 -7.84
N SER A 99 10.19 6.41 -7.18
CA SER A 99 11.00 5.57 -6.29
C SER A 99 10.72 4.08 -6.49
N PRO A 100 11.63 3.17 -6.04
CA PRO A 100 11.35 1.73 -6.07
C PRO A 100 10.11 1.35 -5.25
N TYR A 101 9.82 2.06 -4.14
CA TYR A 101 8.57 1.89 -3.39
C TYR A 101 7.35 2.23 -4.25
N SER A 102 7.29 3.46 -4.78
CA SER A 102 6.14 3.89 -5.58
C SER A 102 5.98 3.05 -6.86
N ALA A 103 7.09 2.63 -7.49
CA ALA A 103 7.08 1.71 -8.63
C ALA A 103 6.50 0.34 -8.26
N SER A 104 6.84 -0.20 -7.07
CA SER A 104 6.29 -1.46 -6.59
C SER A 104 4.78 -1.38 -6.32
N LYS A 105 4.31 -0.24 -5.80
CA LYS A 105 2.87 0.02 -5.57
C LYS A 105 2.12 0.19 -6.90
N ALA A 106 2.67 0.97 -7.84
CA ALA A 106 2.11 1.13 -9.19
C ALA A 106 1.99 -0.22 -9.91
N SER A 107 3.01 -1.08 -9.80
CA SER A 107 2.99 -2.43 -10.36
C SER A 107 1.87 -3.29 -9.73
N ALA A 108 1.71 -3.22 -8.42
CA ALA A 108 0.62 -3.93 -7.71
C ALA A 108 -0.76 -3.42 -8.17
N ASP A 109 -0.94 -2.11 -8.34
CA ASP A 109 -2.18 -1.52 -8.84
C ASP A 109 -2.51 -2.00 -10.25
N HIS A 110 -1.50 -2.06 -11.13
CA HIS A 110 -1.69 -2.60 -12.48
C HIS A 110 -2.07 -4.09 -12.47
N LEU A 111 -1.52 -4.89 -11.55
CA LEU A 111 -1.97 -6.27 -11.35
C LEU A 111 -3.45 -6.29 -10.92
N VAL A 112 -3.85 -5.50 -9.93
CA VAL A 112 -5.25 -5.43 -9.48
C VAL A 112 -6.17 -5.02 -10.63
N LYS A 113 -5.84 -3.94 -11.38
CA LYS A 113 -6.59 -3.48 -12.55
C LYS A 113 -6.73 -4.59 -13.61
N SER A 114 -5.66 -5.33 -13.89
CA SER A 114 -5.68 -6.45 -14.85
C SER A 114 -6.60 -7.59 -14.40
N TYR A 115 -6.59 -7.93 -13.10
CA TYR A 115 -7.44 -9.00 -12.56
C TYR A 115 -8.92 -8.61 -12.52
N ILE A 116 -9.23 -7.34 -12.25
CA ILE A 116 -10.59 -6.81 -12.40
C ILE A 116 -11.07 -6.99 -13.84
N ARG A 117 -10.25 -6.57 -14.82
CA ARG A 117 -10.61 -6.61 -16.25
C ARG A 117 -10.72 -8.03 -16.77
N THR A 118 -9.73 -8.87 -16.50
CA THR A 118 -9.60 -10.22 -17.09
C THR A 118 -10.49 -11.25 -16.40
N TYR A 119 -10.44 -11.27 -15.06
CA TYR A 119 -11.11 -12.31 -14.25
C TYR A 119 -12.39 -11.82 -13.58
N LYS A 120 -12.77 -10.53 -13.79
CA LYS A 120 -13.96 -9.93 -13.18
C LYS A 120 -13.93 -10.01 -11.65
N LEU A 121 -12.74 -9.92 -11.03
CA LEU A 121 -12.62 -9.85 -9.58
C LEU A 121 -13.30 -8.56 -9.07
N LYS A 122 -13.98 -8.66 -7.94
CA LYS A 122 -14.56 -7.50 -7.25
C LYS A 122 -13.47 -6.82 -6.42
N ALA A 123 -12.83 -5.79 -6.97
CA ALA A 123 -11.80 -5.04 -6.27
C ALA A 123 -11.92 -3.54 -6.55
N VAL A 124 -11.40 -2.74 -5.60
CA VAL A 124 -11.18 -1.29 -5.73
C VAL A 124 -9.77 -0.98 -5.25
N ILE A 125 -9.19 0.10 -5.76
CA ILE A 125 -7.89 0.63 -5.36
C ILE A 125 -8.13 1.97 -4.66
N SER A 126 -7.43 2.23 -3.57
CA SER A 126 -7.43 3.50 -2.85
C SER A 126 -6.02 4.10 -2.94
N ASN A 127 -5.87 5.24 -3.60
CA ASN A 127 -4.62 6.00 -3.68
C ASN A 127 -4.65 7.13 -2.65
N CYS A 128 -4.42 6.79 -1.38
CA CYS A 128 -4.44 7.77 -0.30
C CYS A 128 -3.15 8.60 -0.27
N CYS A 129 -3.27 9.88 0.14
CA CYS A 129 -2.12 10.72 0.50
C CYS A 129 -1.49 10.28 1.83
N ASN A 130 -0.58 11.08 2.40
CA ASN A 130 0.06 10.72 3.66
C ASN A 130 -0.96 10.70 4.80
N ASN A 131 -1.08 9.56 5.47
CA ASN A 131 -1.94 9.44 6.64
C ASN A 131 -1.19 9.83 7.91
N TYR A 132 -1.90 10.39 8.89
CA TYR A 132 -1.37 10.62 10.22
C TYR A 132 -2.45 10.37 11.29
N GLY A 133 -2.04 10.16 12.54
CA GLY A 133 -2.95 9.98 13.65
C GLY A 133 -2.41 9.04 14.73
N PRO A 134 -3.27 8.71 15.73
CA PRO A 134 -2.91 7.80 16.81
C PRO A 134 -2.39 6.45 16.28
N TYR A 135 -1.42 5.89 16.99
CA TYR A 135 -0.79 4.59 16.68
C TYR A 135 0.02 4.54 15.37
N GLN A 136 0.27 5.68 14.70
CA GLN A 136 1.17 5.70 13.56
C GLN A 136 2.57 5.22 13.97
N PHE A 137 3.21 4.45 13.09
CA PHE A 137 4.52 3.85 13.37
C PHE A 137 5.57 4.93 13.65
N PRO A 138 6.39 4.80 14.73
CA PRO A 138 7.27 5.86 15.24
C PRO A 138 8.35 6.36 14.28
N GLU A 139 8.70 5.59 13.23
CA GLU A 139 9.69 6.03 12.23
C GLU A 139 9.14 7.02 11.21
N LYS A 140 7.80 7.16 11.11
CA LYS A 140 7.16 8.09 10.19
C LYS A 140 7.34 9.54 10.66
N LEU A 141 7.27 10.48 9.71
CA LEU A 141 7.66 11.88 9.91
C LEU A 141 7.03 12.50 11.17
N ILE A 142 5.70 12.52 11.26
CA ILE A 142 4.99 13.20 12.35
C ILE A 142 5.31 12.60 13.72
N PRO A 143 5.15 11.28 13.97
CA PRO A 143 5.48 10.70 15.27
C PRO A 143 6.98 10.80 15.58
N LYS A 144 7.87 10.73 14.59
CA LYS A 144 9.31 10.92 14.78
C LYS A 144 9.63 12.34 15.23
N MET A 145 9.04 13.37 14.60
CA MET A 145 9.19 14.76 15.01
C MET A 145 8.72 14.95 16.44
N ILE A 146 7.53 14.47 16.78
CA ILE A 146 6.98 14.55 18.15
C ILE A 146 7.92 13.86 19.14
N SER A 147 8.35 12.65 18.86
CA SER A 147 9.29 11.91 19.74
C SER A 147 10.62 12.65 19.92
N ASN A 148 11.17 13.22 18.85
CA ASN A 148 12.42 13.97 18.94
C ASN A 148 12.28 15.23 19.76
N ILE A 149 11.18 15.97 19.63
CA ILE A 149 10.89 17.16 20.45
C ILE A 149 10.85 16.79 21.94
N PHE A 150 10.10 15.76 22.32
CA PHE A 150 10.02 15.31 23.72
C PHE A 150 11.36 14.80 24.28
N ASN A 151 12.25 14.32 23.45
CA ASN A 151 13.56 13.82 23.86
C ASN A 151 14.70 14.82 23.63
N ASN A 152 14.40 16.09 23.32
CA ASN A 152 15.38 17.15 23.02
C ASN A 152 16.41 16.73 21.94
N LYS A 153 15.95 16.00 20.90
CA LYS A 153 16.76 15.56 19.76
C LYS A 153 16.52 16.46 18.56
N GLU A 154 17.52 16.52 17.67
CA GLU A 154 17.41 17.25 16.41
C GLU A 154 16.24 16.74 15.55
N LEU A 155 15.58 17.68 14.86
CA LEU A 155 14.50 17.36 13.94
C LEU A 155 15.05 17.08 12.54
N PRO A 156 14.71 15.94 11.91
CA PRO A 156 15.15 15.64 10.56
C PRO A 156 14.47 16.56 9.55
N ILE A 157 15.26 17.28 8.77
CA ILE A 157 14.77 18.09 7.65
C ILE A 157 15.21 17.43 6.34
N TYR A 158 14.21 16.95 5.56
CA TYR A 158 14.47 16.31 4.27
C TYR A 158 14.50 17.36 3.14
N SER A 159 15.40 17.18 2.16
CA SER A 159 15.47 18.03 0.95
C SER A 159 15.42 19.53 1.22
N LYS A 160 16.14 20.01 2.24
CA LYS A 160 16.16 21.43 2.67
C LYS A 160 14.76 21.99 3.01
N GLY A 161 13.79 21.14 3.33
CA GLY A 161 12.43 21.56 3.69
C GLY A 161 11.55 21.99 2.50
N THR A 162 11.93 21.67 1.26
CA THR A 162 11.19 22.07 0.05
C THR A 162 10.09 21.09 -0.35
N ASN A 163 10.08 19.89 0.23
CA ASN A 163 9.06 18.89 -0.07
C ASN A 163 7.68 19.32 0.43
N SER A 164 6.68 19.23 -0.43
CA SER A 164 5.27 19.43 -0.09
C SER A 164 4.54 18.08 -0.15
N ARG A 165 3.63 17.86 0.78
CA ARG A 165 2.79 16.65 0.85
C ARG A 165 1.40 17.02 1.33
N GLU A 166 0.38 16.32 0.82
CA GLU A 166 -0.95 16.35 1.40
C GLU A 166 -1.06 15.33 2.54
N TRP A 167 -1.90 15.63 3.52
CA TRP A 167 -2.08 14.83 4.72
C TRP A 167 -3.56 14.65 5.02
N ILE A 168 -3.92 13.44 5.45
CA ILE A 168 -5.26 13.11 5.89
C ILE A 168 -5.19 12.48 7.29
N HIS A 169 -6.08 12.89 8.20
CA HIS A 169 -6.18 12.24 9.49
C HIS A 169 -6.77 10.84 9.33
N VAL A 170 -6.31 9.89 10.16
CA VAL A 170 -6.71 8.48 10.02
C VAL A 170 -8.20 8.22 10.29
N GLU A 171 -8.90 9.16 10.93
CA GLU A 171 -10.34 9.10 11.17
C GLU A 171 -11.20 9.64 10.01
N ASP A 172 -10.60 10.35 9.04
CA ASP A 172 -11.27 10.88 7.84
C ASP A 172 -11.26 9.85 6.71
#